data_438c32bc090b6c0388aaeb4c1ce0631d
#
_entry.id   438c32bc090b6c0388aaeb4c1ce0631d
#
_cell.length_a   1.000
_cell.length_b   1.000
_cell.length_c   1.000
_cell.angle_alpha   90.00
_cell.angle_beta   90.00
_cell.angle_gamma   90.00
#
_symmetry.space_group_name_H-M   'P 1'
#
loop_
_entity.id
_entity.type
_entity.pdbx_description
1 polymer ?
#
loop_
_entity_poly.entity_id
_entity_poly.type
_entity_poly.pdbx_seq_one_letter_code
_entity_poly.pdbx_strand_id
1 'polypeptide(L)'
;VLTSLKLALSGSLKHRILGKIELSAHSNTHSMNIFDTALPDVKIIEPEAHGDERGFFMETFRDNWFREHIGHHTFVQENHSRSEHGVLRGLHYQTVCPQGKLVRVVAGSVFDVAVDLRRSSPTFGHWVGAVLSAENRYQMWIPPGFAHGFYTTDSHADIVYKCTNYYQPDHEHTLFWHDPAVGIDWPLAAPPLLSGKDAAGSLLAQAVLFD
;
A
#
# COMPACT_ATOMS: atom_id res chain seq x y z
N VAL A 1 -18.33 6.37 -27.92
CA VAL A 1 -18.08 7.82 -27.83
C VAL A 1 -17.51 8.06 -26.44
N LEU A 2 -16.19 8.15 -26.36
CA LEU A 2 -15.41 8.45 -25.14
C LEU A 2 -15.56 9.93 -24.80
N THR A 3 -16.11 10.25 -23.64
CA THR A 3 -16.08 11.61 -23.11
C THR A 3 -15.08 11.65 -21.94
N SER A 4 -13.89 12.17 -22.26
CA SER A 4 -12.80 12.43 -21.32
C SER A 4 -13.17 13.61 -20.41
N LEU A 5 -13.35 13.40 -19.12
CA LEU A 5 -13.43 14.48 -18.14
C LEU A 5 -12.00 14.84 -17.70
N LYS A 6 -11.43 15.88 -18.32
CA LYS A 6 -10.23 16.57 -17.84
C LYS A 6 -10.61 17.49 -16.70
N LEU A 7 -10.29 17.13 -15.46
CA LEU A 7 -10.23 18.11 -14.37
C LEU A 7 -8.88 18.82 -14.43
N ALA A 8 -8.92 20.10 -14.78
CA ALA A 8 -7.78 21.00 -14.74
C ALA A 8 -7.53 21.44 -13.30
N LEU A 9 -6.49 20.91 -12.65
CA LEU A 9 -5.91 21.49 -11.45
C LEU A 9 -4.73 22.38 -11.86
N SER A 10 -4.84 23.66 -11.57
CA SER A 10 -3.84 24.68 -11.87
C SER A 10 -2.64 24.59 -10.93
N GLY A 11 -1.44 24.68 -11.51
CA GLY A 11 -0.21 25.23 -10.95
C GLY A 11 0.32 24.68 -9.63
N SER A 12 1.49 24.08 -9.69
CA SER A 12 2.45 23.89 -8.61
C SER A 12 2.41 22.61 -7.75
N LEU A 13 1.46 21.68 -7.93
CA LEU A 13 1.45 20.41 -7.19
C LEU A 13 1.83 19.16 -8.02
N LYS A 14 2.33 19.33 -9.24
CA LYS A 14 2.49 18.23 -10.21
C LYS A 14 3.75 17.36 -10.07
N HIS A 15 4.59 17.52 -9.06
CA HIS A 15 5.89 16.84 -9.01
C HIS A 15 6.08 15.81 -7.89
N ARG A 16 5.06 15.51 -7.06
CA ARG A 16 5.19 14.54 -5.96
C ARG A 16 4.18 13.38 -5.92
N ILE A 17 3.12 13.39 -6.70
CA ILE A 17 1.99 12.45 -6.52
C ILE A 17 1.91 11.33 -7.57
N LEU A 18 2.66 11.39 -8.65
CA LEU A 18 2.75 10.31 -9.64
C LEU A 18 4.19 10.14 -10.07
N GLY A 19 4.94 9.31 -9.36
CA GLY A 19 6.07 8.66 -10.02
C GLY A 19 5.54 8.04 -11.31
N LYS A 20 6.12 8.38 -12.47
CA LYS A 20 5.73 7.84 -13.76
C LYS A 20 5.64 6.33 -13.65
N ILE A 21 4.44 5.77 -13.81
CA ILE A 21 4.24 4.35 -14.03
C ILE A 21 4.75 4.10 -15.45
N GLU A 22 5.97 3.58 -15.59
CA GLU A 22 6.46 3.12 -16.88
C GLU A 22 5.92 1.71 -17.13
N LEU A 23 5.02 1.61 -18.10
CA LEU A 23 4.44 0.35 -18.55
C LEU A 23 5.48 -0.46 -19.31
N SER A 24 6.19 -1.38 -18.67
CA SER A 24 6.90 -2.45 -19.35
C SER A 24 6.01 -3.69 -19.38
N ALA A 25 5.28 -3.88 -20.48
CA ALA A 25 4.45 -5.06 -20.67
C ALA A 25 5.32 -6.25 -21.13
N HIS A 26 5.39 -7.28 -20.29
CA HIS A 26 5.84 -8.60 -20.72
C HIS A 26 4.62 -9.52 -20.75
N SER A 27 4.21 -9.93 -21.96
CA SER A 27 3.06 -10.80 -22.18
C SER A 27 3.39 -12.26 -21.83
N ASN A 28 2.74 -12.81 -20.81
CA ASN A 28 2.68 -14.24 -20.58
C ASN A 28 1.25 -14.66 -20.24
N THR A 29 0.84 -15.84 -20.65
CA THR A 29 -0.52 -16.37 -20.70
C THR A 29 -1.26 -16.56 -19.37
N HIS A 30 -0.79 -15.92 -18.29
CA HIS A 30 -1.46 -15.73 -16.98
C HIS A 30 -0.88 -14.44 -16.39
N SER A 31 -1.29 -13.29 -16.93
CA SER A 31 -0.56 -12.05 -16.73
C SER A 31 -1.16 -11.21 -15.60
N MET A 32 -0.48 -11.17 -14.46
CA MET A 32 -0.54 -10.03 -13.56
C MET A 32 0.46 -8.99 -14.08
N ASN A 33 0.05 -7.74 -14.25
CA ASN A 33 0.96 -6.65 -14.56
C ASN A 33 1.66 -6.16 -13.30
N ILE A 34 2.94 -5.81 -13.40
CA ILE A 34 3.71 -5.22 -12.31
C ILE A 34 4.13 -3.82 -12.71
N PHE A 35 3.92 -2.89 -11.80
CA PHE A 35 4.37 -1.51 -11.97
C PHE A 35 5.36 -1.15 -10.86
N ASP A 36 6.46 -0.55 -11.26
CA ASP A 36 7.43 0.04 -10.35
C ASP A 36 6.87 1.29 -9.68
N THR A 37 7.30 1.53 -8.45
CA THR A 37 6.97 2.75 -7.72
C THR A 37 8.22 3.61 -7.52
N ALA A 38 8.05 4.78 -6.90
CA ALA A 38 9.17 5.63 -6.51
C ALA A 38 10.11 4.96 -5.48
N LEU A 39 9.62 3.94 -4.76
CA LEU A 39 10.43 3.06 -3.91
C LEU A 39 10.59 1.71 -4.63
N PRO A 40 11.76 1.38 -5.18
CA PRO A 40 11.92 0.25 -6.11
C PRO A 40 11.48 -1.11 -5.55
N ASP A 41 11.53 -1.28 -4.23
CA ASP A 41 11.15 -2.54 -3.56
C ASP A 41 9.64 -2.67 -3.36
N VAL A 42 8.89 -1.56 -3.43
CA VAL A 42 7.42 -1.53 -3.36
C VAL A 42 6.86 -1.67 -4.77
N LYS A 43 5.93 -2.60 -4.98
CA LYS A 43 5.34 -2.86 -6.30
C LYS A 43 3.83 -2.71 -6.27
N ILE A 44 3.28 -2.20 -7.36
CA ILE A 44 1.85 -2.31 -7.64
C ILE A 44 1.66 -3.50 -8.57
N ILE A 45 0.70 -4.36 -8.22
CA ILE A 45 0.34 -5.54 -8.99
C ILE A 45 -1.10 -5.38 -9.46
N GLU A 46 -1.34 -5.53 -10.74
CA GLU A 46 -2.67 -5.52 -11.34
C GLU A 46 -3.03 -6.93 -11.79
N PRO A 47 -3.95 -7.62 -11.09
CA PRO A 47 -4.44 -8.91 -11.52
C PRO A 47 -5.26 -8.79 -12.80
N GLU A 48 -5.13 -9.75 -13.71
CA GLU A 48 -6.03 -9.85 -14.86
C GLU A 48 -7.40 -10.31 -14.40
N ALA A 49 -8.43 -9.56 -14.75
CA ALA A 49 -9.83 -9.90 -14.46
C ALA A 49 -10.59 -10.23 -15.74
N HIS A 50 -11.16 -11.42 -15.80
CA HIS A 50 -12.00 -11.90 -16.88
C HIS A 50 -13.45 -11.68 -16.52
N GLY A 51 -14.16 -10.80 -17.25
CA GLY A 51 -15.55 -10.44 -16.99
C GLY A 51 -16.50 -10.92 -18.09
N ASP A 52 -17.74 -11.26 -17.69
CA ASP A 52 -18.88 -11.52 -18.58
C ASP A 52 -20.17 -10.98 -17.93
N GLU A 53 -21.33 -11.27 -18.51
CA GLU A 53 -22.65 -10.85 -18.00
C GLU A 53 -22.99 -11.37 -16.58
N ARG A 54 -22.27 -12.36 -16.05
CA ARG A 54 -22.43 -12.92 -14.71
C ARG A 54 -21.56 -12.24 -13.66
N GLY A 55 -20.57 -11.41 -14.08
CA GLY A 55 -19.60 -10.76 -13.20
C GLY A 55 -18.16 -10.95 -13.69
N PHE A 56 -17.23 -11.17 -12.77
CA PHE A 56 -15.83 -11.38 -13.12
C PHE A 56 -15.17 -12.51 -12.33
N PHE A 57 -14.11 -13.07 -12.90
CA PHE A 57 -13.17 -13.96 -12.23
C PHE A 57 -11.76 -13.36 -12.35
N MET A 58 -11.01 -13.39 -11.26
CA MET A 58 -9.59 -13.04 -11.28
C MET A 58 -8.80 -13.90 -10.31
N GLU A 59 -7.58 -14.26 -10.69
CA GLU A 59 -6.61 -14.84 -9.77
C GLU A 59 -5.94 -13.69 -9.00
N THR A 60 -6.02 -13.73 -7.68
CA THR A 60 -5.49 -12.65 -6.83
C THR A 60 -4.10 -12.93 -6.27
N PHE A 61 -3.67 -14.19 -6.29
CA PHE A 61 -2.35 -14.60 -5.83
C PHE A 61 -1.98 -15.96 -6.41
N ARG A 62 -0.71 -16.10 -6.81
CA ARG A 62 -0.09 -17.36 -7.21
C ARG A 62 1.35 -17.38 -6.71
N ASP A 63 1.69 -18.34 -5.85
CA ASP A 63 2.97 -18.40 -5.14
C ASP A 63 4.18 -18.48 -6.07
N ASN A 64 4.15 -19.35 -7.09
CA ASN A 64 5.26 -19.49 -8.02
C ASN A 64 5.47 -18.22 -8.86
N TRP A 65 4.39 -17.56 -9.31
CA TRP A 65 4.48 -16.30 -10.03
C TRP A 65 5.06 -15.19 -9.15
N PHE A 66 4.60 -15.10 -7.88
CA PHE A 66 5.09 -14.11 -6.92
C PHE A 66 6.59 -14.29 -6.65
N ARG A 67 7.04 -15.53 -6.46
CA ARG A 67 8.46 -15.87 -6.27
C ARG A 67 9.34 -15.51 -7.45
N GLU A 68 8.84 -15.73 -8.66
CA GLU A 68 9.55 -15.44 -9.91
C GLU A 68 9.71 -13.93 -10.16
N HIS A 69 8.67 -13.13 -9.86
CA HIS A 69 8.62 -11.73 -10.29
C HIS A 69 8.84 -10.71 -9.17
N ILE A 70 8.54 -11.08 -7.92
CA ILE A 70 8.65 -10.17 -6.76
C ILE A 70 9.76 -10.63 -5.81
N GLY A 71 9.80 -11.92 -5.47
CA GLY A 71 10.80 -12.47 -4.56
C GLY A 71 10.34 -13.66 -3.76
N HIS A 72 11.31 -14.36 -3.16
CA HIS A 72 11.08 -15.58 -2.37
C HIS A 72 10.53 -15.26 -0.98
N HIS A 73 9.22 -15.07 -0.90
CA HIS A 73 8.50 -14.85 0.36
C HIS A 73 7.45 -15.95 0.55
N THR A 74 7.20 -16.33 1.79
CA THR A 74 6.13 -17.26 2.18
C THR A 74 5.10 -16.49 2.97
N PHE A 75 3.83 -16.55 2.58
CA PHE A 75 2.74 -15.94 3.32
C PHE A 75 2.18 -16.93 4.33
N VAL A 76 2.11 -16.52 5.60
CA VAL A 76 1.73 -17.36 6.73
C VAL A 76 0.47 -16.90 7.47
N GLN A 77 0.01 -15.67 7.20
CA GLN A 77 -1.15 -15.06 7.84
C GLN A 77 -1.91 -14.20 6.82
N GLU A 78 -3.23 -14.19 6.91
CA GLU A 78 -4.08 -13.28 6.14
C GLU A 78 -5.06 -12.59 7.09
N ASN A 79 -5.27 -11.29 6.88
CA ASN A 79 -6.16 -10.46 7.68
C ASN A 79 -7.20 -9.78 6.79
N HIS A 80 -8.38 -9.54 7.34
CA HIS A 80 -9.43 -8.73 6.74
C HIS A 80 -9.87 -7.65 7.74
N SER A 81 -9.94 -6.40 7.29
CA SER A 81 -10.44 -5.28 8.10
C SER A 81 -11.44 -4.45 7.32
N ARG A 82 -12.42 -3.90 8.03
CA ARG A 82 -13.33 -2.86 7.52
C ARG A 82 -13.03 -1.54 8.23
N SER A 83 -13.05 -0.46 7.47
CA SER A 83 -12.87 0.90 7.97
C SER A 83 -13.87 1.84 7.30
N GLU A 84 -14.49 2.70 8.10
CA GLU A 84 -15.41 3.73 7.64
C GLU A 84 -14.65 4.91 7.00
N HIS A 85 -15.38 5.79 6.34
CA HIS A 85 -14.82 7.00 5.72
C HIS A 85 -13.98 7.81 6.71
N GLY A 86 -12.83 8.28 6.27
CA GLY A 86 -11.97 9.13 7.07
C GLY A 86 -11.11 8.39 8.11
N VAL A 87 -11.25 7.08 8.25
CA VAL A 87 -10.37 6.29 9.12
C VAL A 87 -8.97 6.21 8.51
N LEU A 88 -7.96 6.53 9.32
CA LEU A 88 -6.56 6.29 9.02
C LEU A 88 -6.01 5.26 10.01
N ARG A 89 -5.38 4.21 9.49
CA ARG A 89 -4.70 3.19 10.29
C ARG A 89 -3.23 3.16 9.90
N GLY A 90 -2.35 3.16 10.87
CA GLY A 90 -0.90 3.09 10.65
C GLY A 90 -0.15 4.26 11.23
N LEU A 91 1.11 4.37 10.90
CA LEU A 91 1.91 3.49 10.03
C LEU A 91 2.51 2.35 10.86
N HIS A 92 2.09 1.13 10.62
CA HIS A 92 2.44 -0.03 11.46
C HIS A 92 3.58 -0.85 10.87
N TYR A 93 4.50 -1.28 11.72
CA TYR A 93 5.57 -2.22 11.40
C TYR A 93 5.95 -3.01 12.65
N GLN A 94 6.63 -4.13 12.48
CA GLN A 94 7.21 -4.87 13.61
C GLN A 94 8.69 -5.17 13.34
N THR A 95 9.50 -5.03 14.39
CA THR A 95 10.97 -5.11 14.30
C THR A 95 11.51 -6.51 14.48
N VAL A 96 10.80 -7.37 15.22
CA VAL A 96 11.08 -8.79 15.31
C VAL A 96 10.14 -9.54 14.35
N CYS A 97 10.68 -10.43 13.54
CA CYS A 97 9.95 -11.10 12.45
C CYS A 97 9.22 -10.08 11.54
N PRO A 98 9.96 -9.16 10.90
CA PRO A 98 9.34 -8.10 10.09
C PRO A 98 8.43 -8.68 9.02
N GLN A 99 7.26 -8.07 8.84
CA GLN A 99 6.24 -8.53 7.91
C GLN A 99 6.35 -7.81 6.56
N GLY A 100 6.49 -8.57 5.48
CA GLY A 100 6.07 -8.13 4.17
C GLY A 100 4.55 -8.29 4.04
N LYS A 101 3.90 -7.38 3.31
CA LYS A 101 2.44 -7.35 3.16
C LYS A 101 2.04 -7.27 1.69
N LEU A 102 1.11 -8.11 1.28
CA LEU A 102 0.43 -8.00 -0.01
C LEU A 102 -1.00 -7.54 0.25
N VAL A 103 -1.28 -6.27 -0.06
CA VAL A 103 -2.51 -5.55 0.33
C VAL A 103 -3.41 -5.38 -0.88
N ARG A 104 -4.71 -5.61 -0.71
CA ARG A 104 -5.74 -5.31 -1.71
C ARG A 104 -7.03 -4.84 -1.06
N VAL A 105 -7.83 -4.06 -1.80
CA VAL A 105 -9.18 -3.63 -1.40
C VAL A 105 -10.20 -4.49 -2.10
N VAL A 106 -11.19 -5.00 -1.36
CA VAL A 106 -12.29 -5.85 -1.89
C VAL A 106 -13.64 -5.13 -1.92
N ALA A 107 -13.76 -4.02 -1.17
CA ALA A 107 -14.89 -3.09 -1.25
C ALA A 107 -14.39 -1.68 -0.95
N GLY A 108 -14.93 -0.67 -1.64
CA GLY A 108 -14.54 0.73 -1.47
C GLY A 108 -13.15 1.07 -1.97
N SER A 109 -12.50 2.06 -1.36
CA SER A 109 -11.25 2.66 -1.81
C SER A 109 -10.44 3.21 -0.64
N VAL A 110 -9.11 3.08 -0.72
CA VAL A 110 -8.15 3.67 0.22
C VAL A 110 -7.00 4.33 -0.51
N PHE A 111 -6.35 5.27 0.16
CA PHE A 111 -4.99 5.70 -0.16
C PHE A 111 -4.03 4.92 0.74
N ASP A 112 -3.31 3.98 0.15
CA ASP A 112 -2.41 3.04 0.83
C ASP A 112 -0.97 3.55 0.75
N VAL A 113 -0.21 3.51 1.86
CA VAL A 113 1.11 4.15 1.99
C VAL A 113 2.13 3.20 2.58
N ALA A 114 3.32 3.17 1.99
CA ALA A 114 4.51 2.50 2.50
C ALA A 114 5.64 3.51 2.73
N VAL A 115 6.35 3.41 3.87
CA VAL A 115 7.51 4.24 4.23
C VAL A 115 8.72 3.34 4.48
N ASP A 116 9.84 3.62 3.83
CA ASP A 116 11.09 2.86 4.04
C ASP A 116 11.73 3.23 5.39
N LEU A 117 11.87 2.24 6.28
CA LEU A 117 12.47 2.42 7.62
C LEU A 117 13.86 1.78 7.76
N ARG A 118 14.47 1.31 6.68
CA ARG A 118 15.80 0.69 6.66
C ARG A 118 16.87 1.76 6.59
N ARG A 119 17.67 1.93 7.65
CA ARG A 119 18.70 2.98 7.75
C ARG A 119 19.74 2.95 6.63
N SER A 120 20.09 1.74 6.18
CA SER A 120 21.09 1.54 5.11
C SER A 120 20.51 1.72 3.70
N SER A 121 19.20 1.89 3.56
CA SER A 121 18.53 2.07 2.27
C SER A 121 18.78 3.46 1.68
N PRO A 122 19.02 3.59 0.37
CA PRO A 122 19.08 4.89 -0.29
C PRO A 122 17.73 5.65 -0.29
N THR A 123 16.64 4.94 0.02
CA THR A 123 15.29 5.51 0.12
C THR A 123 14.79 5.62 1.57
N PHE A 124 15.69 5.53 2.56
CA PHE A 124 15.34 5.69 3.97
C PHE A 124 14.53 6.96 4.24
N GLY A 125 13.42 6.83 4.95
CA GLY A 125 12.49 7.92 5.28
C GLY A 125 11.61 8.38 4.11
N HIS A 126 11.83 7.89 2.89
CA HIS A 126 10.95 8.19 1.76
C HIS A 126 9.69 7.31 1.81
N TRP A 127 8.64 7.80 1.17
CA TRP A 127 7.36 7.11 1.09
C TRP A 127 6.81 7.02 -0.33
N VAL A 128 5.93 6.09 -0.54
CA VAL A 128 5.09 5.97 -1.73
C VAL A 128 3.65 5.70 -1.32
N GLY A 129 2.71 6.27 -2.06
CA GLY A 129 1.29 6.02 -1.86
C GLY A 129 0.58 5.72 -3.17
N ALA A 130 -0.44 4.87 -3.10
CA ALA A 130 -1.30 4.53 -4.23
C ALA A 130 -2.76 4.42 -3.80
N VAL A 131 -3.67 4.74 -4.72
CA VAL A 131 -5.09 4.43 -4.54
C VAL A 131 -5.31 2.95 -4.86
N LEU A 132 -5.76 2.19 -3.87
CA LEU A 132 -6.23 0.83 -4.02
C LEU A 132 -7.76 0.81 -3.88
N SER A 133 -8.47 0.13 -4.78
CA SER A 133 -9.91 0.05 -4.75
C SER A 133 -10.44 -1.28 -5.30
N ALA A 134 -11.67 -1.62 -4.94
CA ALA A 134 -12.38 -2.74 -5.55
C ALA A 134 -12.55 -2.57 -7.07
N GLU A 135 -12.58 -1.31 -7.56
CA GLU A 135 -12.74 -0.99 -8.99
C GLU A 135 -11.42 -1.20 -9.75
N ASN A 136 -10.29 -0.61 -9.28
CA ASN A 136 -9.01 -0.76 -9.97
C ASN A 136 -8.34 -2.11 -9.74
N ARG A 137 -8.72 -2.84 -8.67
CA ARG A 137 -8.22 -4.17 -8.31
C ARG A 137 -6.71 -4.24 -8.04
N TYR A 138 -6.05 -3.11 -7.93
CA TYR A 138 -4.62 -3.04 -7.65
C TYR A 138 -4.30 -3.64 -6.29
N GLN A 139 -3.15 -4.27 -6.22
CA GLN A 139 -2.55 -4.75 -4.99
C GLN A 139 -1.22 -4.02 -4.78
N MET A 140 -0.86 -3.74 -3.53
CA MET A 140 0.46 -3.22 -3.20
C MET A 140 1.27 -4.29 -2.47
N TRP A 141 2.43 -4.61 -3.01
CA TRP A 141 3.46 -5.35 -2.29
C TRP A 141 4.34 -4.37 -1.51
N ILE A 142 4.40 -4.56 -0.21
CA ILE A 142 5.21 -3.80 0.74
C ILE A 142 6.17 -4.79 1.40
N PRO A 143 7.49 -4.71 1.16
CA PRO A 143 8.44 -5.67 1.71
C PRO A 143 8.68 -5.48 3.22
N PRO A 144 9.33 -6.46 3.90
CA PRO A 144 9.81 -6.26 5.27
C PRO A 144 10.74 -5.05 5.37
N GLY A 145 10.69 -4.33 6.49
CA GLY A 145 11.51 -3.13 6.70
C GLY A 145 10.78 -1.82 6.37
N PHE A 146 9.51 -1.90 5.97
CA PHE A 146 8.67 -0.75 5.71
C PHE A 146 7.59 -0.59 6.79
N ALA A 147 7.21 0.66 7.10
CA ALA A 147 5.97 0.96 7.78
C ALA A 147 4.83 1.06 6.77
N HIS A 148 3.64 0.62 7.17
CA HIS A 148 2.44 0.56 6.32
C HIS A 148 1.24 1.18 7.01
N GLY A 149 0.46 1.93 6.26
CA GLY A 149 -0.82 2.48 6.69
C GLY A 149 -1.68 2.92 5.53
N PHE A 150 -2.93 3.24 5.81
CA PHE A 150 -3.88 3.67 4.78
C PHE A 150 -4.90 4.66 5.34
N TYR A 151 -5.47 5.45 4.44
CA TYR A 151 -6.60 6.34 4.69
C TYR A 151 -7.79 5.92 3.82
N THR A 152 -8.96 5.75 4.44
CA THR A 152 -10.20 5.37 3.75
C THR A 152 -10.83 6.57 3.05
N THR A 153 -10.88 6.53 1.73
CA THR A 153 -11.33 7.63 0.87
C THR A 153 -12.79 7.51 0.42
N ASP A 154 -13.34 6.29 0.44
CA ASP A 154 -14.74 6.00 0.12
C ASP A 154 -15.61 6.00 1.40
N SER A 155 -16.91 5.74 1.30
CA SER A 155 -17.84 5.60 2.43
C SER A 155 -17.35 4.58 3.44
N HIS A 156 -16.77 3.49 2.98
CA HIS A 156 -16.05 2.46 3.74
C HIS A 156 -15.06 1.74 2.83
N ALA A 157 -14.16 0.99 3.42
CA ALA A 157 -13.30 0.06 2.67
C ALA A 157 -13.12 -1.26 3.43
N ASP A 158 -13.18 -2.36 2.68
CA ASP A 158 -12.76 -3.69 3.12
C ASP A 158 -11.40 -4.01 2.51
N ILE A 159 -10.43 -4.27 3.39
CA ILE A 159 -9.05 -4.52 3.02
C ILE A 159 -8.67 -5.93 3.44
N VAL A 160 -8.10 -6.69 2.51
CA VAL A 160 -7.53 -8.02 2.75
C VAL A 160 -6.04 -7.95 2.48
N TYR A 161 -5.23 -8.46 3.39
CA TYR A 161 -3.78 -8.48 3.21
C TYR A 161 -3.12 -9.74 3.77
N LYS A 162 -2.19 -10.28 2.98
CA LYS A 162 -1.34 -11.40 3.36
C LYS A 162 -0.07 -10.89 4.01
N CYS A 163 0.43 -11.61 5.04
CA CYS A 163 1.66 -11.28 5.77
C CYS A 163 2.67 -12.41 5.66
N THR A 164 3.96 -12.05 5.54
CA THR A 164 5.06 -13.03 5.45
C THR A 164 5.50 -13.57 6.79
N ASN A 165 5.10 -12.95 7.90
CA ASN A 165 5.36 -13.43 9.26
C ASN A 165 4.11 -13.29 10.12
N TYR A 166 4.07 -14.01 11.25
CA TYR A 166 2.99 -13.89 12.22
C TYR A 166 3.04 -12.54 12.96
N TYR A 167 1.87 -12.07 13.35
CA TYR A 167 1.74 -10.87 14.17
C TYR A 167 2.37 -11.06 15.54
N GLN A 168 3.19 -10.10 15.96
CA GLN A 168 3.92 -10.08 17.22
C GLN A 168 3.61 -8.75 17.95
N PRO A 169 2.57 -8.71 18.80
CA PRO A 169 2.11 -7.47 19.43
C PRO A 169 3.19 -6.77 20.26
N ASP A 170 4.08 -7.52 20.92
CA ASP A 170 5.14 -6.97 21.76
C ASP A 170 6.27 -6.28 20.95
N HIS A 171 6.28 -6.48 19.64
CA HIS A 171 7.30 -5.94 18.73
C HIS A 171 6.71 -5.04 17.65
N GLU A 172 5.41 -4.73 17.79
CA GLU A 172 4.74 -3.79 16.90
C GLU A 172 5.02 -2.35 17.30
N HIS A 173 5.30 -1.54 16.30
CA HIS A 173 5.54 -0.10 16.43
C HIS A 173 4.62 0.67 15.50
N THR A 174 4.40 1.95 15.83
CA THR A 174 3.64 2.88 15.00
C THR A 174 4.53 4.10 14.72
N LEU A 175 4.82 4.37 13.44
CA LEU A 175 5.38 5.63 13.01
C LEU A 175 4.25 6.67 12.97
N PHE A 176 4.52 7.89 13.42
CA PHE A 176 3.51 8.94 13.44
C PHE A 176 3.05 9.30 12.01
N TRP A 177 1.77 9.15 11.77
CA TRP A 177 1.17 9.29 10.45
C TRP A 177 1.39 10.66 9.78
N HIS A 178 1.60 11.71 10.57
CA HIS A 178 1.80 13.08 10.11
C HIS A 178 3.19 13.62 10.48
N ASP A 179 4.20 12.77 10.45
CA ASP A 179 5.58 13.17 10.70
C ASP A 179 6.07 14.13 9.60
N PRO A 180 6.45 15.39 9.93
CA PRO A 180 6.92 16.36 8.95
C PRO A 180 8.24 15.95 8.27
N ALA A 181 9.06 15.09 8.91
CA ALA A 181 10.29 14.58 8.31
C ALA A 181 10.00 13.56 7.19
N VAL A 182 8.89 12.82 7.26
CA VAL A 182 8.42 11.91 6.21
C VAL A 182 7.60 12.66 5.17
N GLY A 183 6.71 13.56 5.61
CA GLY A 183 5.95 14.48 4.76
C GLY A 183 4.96 13.78 3.84
N ILE A 184 4.17 12.83 4.34
CA ILE A 184 3.15 12.14 3.55
C ILE A 184 2.03 13.11 3.18
N ASP A 185 1.73 13.20 1.88
CA ASP A 185 0.62 14.00 1.35
C ASP A 185 -0.68 13.17 1.37
N TRP A 186 -1.29 13.06 2.54
CA TRP A 186 -2.56 12.35 2.69
C TRP A 186 -3.71 13.13 2.01
N PRO A 187 -4.63 12.46 1.30
CA PRO A 187 -5.77 13.13 0.63
C PRO A 187 -6.91 13.42 1.63
N LEU A 188 -6.60 14.14 2.70
CA LEU A 188 -7.55 14.39 3.79
C LEU A 188 -8.57 15.48 3.39
N ALA A 189 -9.86 15.17 3.54
CA ALA A 189 -10.93 16.16 3.46
C ALA A 189 -11.23 16.81 4.84
N ALA A 190 -10.87 16.12 5.93
CA ALA A 190 -11.04 16.53 7.33
C ALA A 190 -9.99 15.82 8.20
N PRO A 191 -9.80 16.19 9.47
CA PRO A 191 -8.93 15.42 10.38
C PRO A 191 -9.31 13.93 10.39
N PRO A 192 -8.33 13.00 10.28
CA PRO A 192 -8.64 11.59 10.19
C PRO A 192 -9.15 11.02 11.52
N LEU A 193 -9.93 9.94 11.43
CA LEU A 193 -10.33 9.14 12.58
C LEU A 193 -9.21 8.16 12.90
N LEU A 194 -8.64 8.27 14.09
CA LEU A 194 -7.49 7.50 14.55
C LEU A 194 -7.85 6.64 15.76
N SER A 195 -7.22 5.48 15.89
CA SER A 195 -7.14 4.77 17.17
C SER A 195 -6.17 5.50 18.12
N GLY A 196 -6.25 5.21 19.42
CA GLY A 196 -5.28 5.74 20.40
C GLY A 196 -3.83 5.37 20.05
N LYS A 197 -3.61 4.17 19.51
CA LYS A 197 -2.31 3.70 19.06
C LYS A 197 -1.79 4.51 17.85
N ASP A 198 -2.64 4.75 16.86
CA ASP A 198 -2.27 5.50 15.66
C ASP A 198 -1.99 6.97 15.96
N ALA A 199 -2.73 7.56 16.89
CA ALA A 199 -2.52 8.92 17.36
C ALA A 199 -1.22 9.10 18.17
N ALA A 200 -0.73 8.03 18.82
CA ALA A 200 0.45 8.02 19.68
C ALA A 200 1.74 7.55 18.96
N GLY A 201 1.76 7.52 17.64
CA GLY A 201 2.92 7.09 16.85
C GLY A 201 4.18 7.92 17.15
N SER A 202 5.35 7.29 17.03
CA SER A 202 6.66 7.93 17.21
C SER A 202 7.09 8.67 15.95
N LEU A 203 7.76 9.80 16.10
CA LEU A 203 8.43 10.47 14.98
C LEU A 203 9.58 9.61 14.45
N LEU A 204 9.92 9.73 13.18
CA LEU A 204 10.98 8.98 12.51
C LEU A 204 12.33 9.10 13.27
N ALA A 205 12.61 10.27 13.80
CA ALA A 205 13.84 10.52 14.60
C ALA A 205 13.90 9.75 15.92
N GLN A 206 12.76 9.24 16.42
CA GLN A 206 12.63 8.52 17.68
C GLN A 206 12.18 7.08 17.49
N ALA A 207 11.85 6.71 16.27
CA ALA A 207 11.32 5.39 15.91
C ALA A 207 12.39 4.30 16.05
N VAL A 208 11.98 3.09 16.42
CA VAL A 208 12.84 1.90 16.34
C VAL A 208 12.93 1.50 14.86
N LEU A 209 14.13 1.50 14.31
CA LEU A 209 14.37 1.36 12.88
C LEU A 209 15.09 0.04 12.55
N PHE A 210 15.09 -0.31 11.28
CA PHE A 210 15.88 -1.43 10.75
C PHE A 210 17.28 -0.94 10.36
N ASP A 211 18.29 -1.80 10.52
CA ASP A 211 19.67 -1.54 10.10
C ASP A 211 19.86 -1.70 8.59
#